data_6f31005b96118828926bdaa045186437
#
_entry.id   6f31005b96118828926bdaa045186437
#
_cell.length_a   1.000
_cell.length_b   1.000
_cell.length_c   1.000
_cell.angle_alpha   90.00
_cell.angle_beta   90.00
_cell.angle_gamma   90.00
#
_symmetry.space_group_name_H-M   'P 1'
#
loop_
_entity.id
_entity.type
_entity.pdbx_description
1 polymer ?
#
loop_
_entity_poly.entity_id
_entity_poly.type
_entity_poly.pdbx_seq_one_letter_code
_entity_poly.pdbx_strand_id
1 'polypeptide(L)'
;AAAGYAHEILAMSSSHFCAAERQFRTPLEYGGKRTPTAQWTVTAAGACLVRGSGAAGVPVLSATIGRVCDAGVKDINNMGAAMAPAAAQTLLHYFADTGTTQQDFDAIFTGDLGEVGSTLLHELMHKADCPVENHQDCGCLLYDVAAQNVQAGGSGAGCSAAVLAAHVLPGLVERRWRRVLFLS
;
A
#
# COMPACT_ATOMS: atom_id res chain seq x y z
N ALA A 1 3.90 19.38 7.82
CA ALA A 1 5.00 20.15 7.20
C ALA A 1 4.48 20.98 6.03
N ALA A 2 3.97 20.38 4.93
CA ALA A 2 3.54 21.11 3.74
C ALA A 2 2.47 22.21 4.02
N ALA A 3 1.53 21.95 4.92
CA ALA A 3 0.49 22.91 5.32
C ALA A 3 0.96 23.94 6.37
N GLY A 4 2.23 23.97 6.73
CA GLY A 4 2.80 24.97 7.65
C GLY A 4 2.52 24.73 9.14
N TYR A 5 1.84 23.65 9.54
CA TYR A 5 1.54 23.39 10.95
C TYR A 5 2.77 23.07 11.81
N ALA A 6 3.83 22.50 11.21
CA ALA A 6 5.09 22.23 11.87
C ALA A 6 6.24 22.15 10.87
N HIS A 7 7.47 22.43 11.32
CA HIS A 7 8.67 22.28 10.50
C HIS A 7 9.08 20.82 10.33
N GLU A 8 8.91 20.02 11.37
CA GLU A 8 9.21 18.60 11.39
C GLU A 8 8.01 17.83 11.98
N ILE A 9 7.67 16.70 11.37
CA ILE A 9 6.55 15.87 11.80
C ILE A 9 7.03 14.41 11.80
N LEU A 10 6.81 13.71 12.89
CA LEU A 10 6.96 12.27 12.95
C LEU A 10 5.65 11.62 12.47
N ALA A 11 5.67 11.09 11.24
CA ALA A 11 4.58 10.27 10.71
C ALA A 11 4.82 8.82 11.10
N MET A 12 3.86 8.19 11.77
CA MET A 12 4.00 6.82 12.25
C MET A 12 2.68 6.07 12.14
N SER A 13 2.78 4.78 11.87
CA SER A 13 1.63 3.87 11.87
C SER A 13 2.07 2.49 12.34
N SER A 14 1.15 1.79 13.02
CA SER A 14 1.40 0.45 13.52
C SER A 14 0.12 -0.38 13.51
N SER A 15 0.28 -1.69 13.44
CA SER A 15 -0.79 -2.64 13.64
C SER A 15 -0.29 -3.85 14.41
N HIS A 16 -1.19 -4.53 15.08
CA HIS A 16 -0.90 -5.74 15.85
C HIS A 16 -1.97 -6.79 15.55
N PHE A 17 -1.55 -7.98 15.14
CA PHE A 17 -2.43 -9.06 14.71
C PHE A 17 -3.54 -9.35 15.73
N CYS A 18 -3.19 -9.67 16.98
CA CYS A 18 -4.18 -10.06 17.98
C CYS A 18 -5.23 -8.99 18.28
N ALA A 19 -4.82 -7.71 18.30
CA ALA A 19 -5.75 -6.61 18.54
C ALA A 19 -6.69 -6.38 17.35
N ALA A 20 -6.13 -6.29 16.14
CA ALA A 20 -6.92 -5.98 14.95
C ALA A 20 -7.83 -7.15 14.53
N GLU A 21 -7.36 -8.39 14.59
CA GLU A 21 -8.16 -9.57 14.26
C GLU A 21 -9.37 -9.72 15.22
N ARG A 22 -9.17 -9.44 16.49
CA ARG A 22 -10.26 -9.50 17.48
C ARG A 22 -11.29 -8.39 17.28
N GLN A 23 -10.88 -7.21 16.88
CA GLN A 23 -11.76 -6.04 16.77
C GLN A 23 -12.44 -5.91 15.41
N PHE A 24 -11.73 -6.21 14.33
CA PHE A 24 -12.12 -5.81 12.98
C PHE A 24 -12.29 -6.97 12.00
N ARG A 25 -11.88 -8.16 12.38
CA ARG A 25 -11.93 -9.35 11.53
C ARG A 25 -12.58 -10.51 12.26
N THR A 26 -12.46 -11.71 11.69
CA THR A 26 -12.98 -12.93 12.30
C THR A 26 -12.31 -13.14 13.66
N PRO A 27 -13.08 -13.25 14.76
CA PRO A 27 -12.55 -13.49 16.09
C PRO A 27 -11.66 -14.73 16.14
N LEU A 28 -10.52 -14.63 16.82
CA LEU A 28 -9.56 -15.74 16.96
C LEU A 28 -10.19 -16.97 17.60
N GLU A 29 -11.15 -16.75 18.48
CA GLU A 29 -11.87 -17.79 19.22
C GLU A 29 -12.70 -18.71 18.31
N TYR A 30 -13.07 -18.26 17.11
CA TYR A 30 -13.81 -19.08 16.16
C TYR A 30 -12.99 -20.24 15.59
N GLY A 31 -11.66 -20.11 15.54
CA GLY A 31 -10.77 -21.14 14.97
C GLY A 31 -11.12 -21.52 13.53
N GLY A 32 -11.88 -20.69 12.83
CA GLY A 32 -12.35 -20.96 11.48
C GLY A 32 -11.23 -20.88 10.45
N LYS A 33 -11.32 -21.70 9.41
CA LYS A 33 -10.42 -21.62 8.27
C LYS A 33 -10.64 -20.30 7.52
N ARG A 34 -9.59 -19.55 7.28
CA ARG A 34 -9.65 -18.31 6.48
C ARG A 34 -9.91 -18.64 5.01
N THR A 35 -10.64 -17.75 4.35
CA THR A 35 -10.85 -17.82 2.90
C THR A 35 -9.54 -17.51 2.15
N PRO A 36 -9.37 -18.03 0.92
CA PRO A 36 -8.18 -17.73 0.11
C PRO A 36 -8.00 -16.23 -0.20
N THR A 37 -9.08 -15.44 -0.13
CA THR A 37 -9.07 -13.99 -0.37
C THR A 37 -8.74 -13.17 0.87
N ALA A 38 -8.74 -13.79 2.05
CA ALA A 38 -8.48 -13.11 3.31
C ALA A 38 -7.01 -12.70 3.43
N GLN A 39 -6.79 -11.53 4.00
CA GLN A 39 -5.45 -11.04 4.34
C GLN A 39 -5.20 -11.15 5.84
N TRP A 40 -3.94 -11.25 6.22
CA TRP A 40 -3.50 -11.31 7.61
C TRP A 40 -3.08 -9.94 8.11
N THR A 41 -3.54 -9.55 9.28
CA THR A 41 -3.06 -8.33 9.92
C THR A 41 -1.58 -8.44 10.24
N VAL A 42 -0.81 -7.49 9.75
CA VAL A 42 0.62 -7.39 10.00
C VAL A 42 0.86 -6.89 11.43
N THR A 43 1.74 -7.56 12.16
CA THR A 43 2.28 -7.02 13.43
C THR A 43 3.56 -6.29 13.10
N ALA A 44 3.45 -5.00 12.85
CA ALA A 44 4.58 -4.15 12.47
C ALA A 44 4.29 -2.68 12.77
N ALA A 45 5.34 -1.87 12.74
CA ALA A 45 5.29 -0.42 12.82
C ALA A 45 6.29 0.19 11.87
N GLY A 46 5.97 1.38 11.36
CA GLY A 46 6.90 2.21 10.60
C GLY A 46 6.78 3.66 11.03
N ALA A 47 7.89 4.37 11.00
CA ALA A 47 7.94 5.79 11.33
C ALA A 47 8.89 6.52 10.40
N CYS A 48 8.47 7.70 9.94
CA CYS A 48 9.26 8.56 9.07
C CYS A 48 9.27 9.99 9.60
N LEU A 49 10.44 10.60 9.66
CA LEU A 49 10.55 12.03 9.94
C LEU A 49 10.33 12.82 8.65
N VAL A 50 9.24 13.58 8.60
CA VAL A 50 8.90 14.45 7.47
C VAL A 50 9.31 15.86 7.80
N ARG A 51 10.13 16.48 6.95
CA ARG A 51 10.61 17.86 7.10
C ARG A 51 10.10 18.74 5.98
N GLY A 52 10.08 20.01 6.23
CA GLY A 52 9.89 21.02 5.19
C GLY A 52 11.06 21.08 4.21
N SER A 53 11.01 22.00 3.26
CA SER A 53 12.03 22.16 2.22
C SER A 53 13.44 22.41 2.79
N GLY A 54 14.47 22.00 2.06
CA GLY A 54 15.88 22.26 2.39
C GLY A 54 16.58 21.23 3.29
N ALA A 55 15.88 20.16 3.69
CA ALA A 55 16.49 19.08 4.46
C ALA A 55 17.13 18.01 3.55
N ALA A 56 18.19 17.37 4.02
CA ALA A 56 18.74 16.18 3.39
C ALA A 56 17.76 15.01 3.56
N GLY A 57 17.65 14.15 2.56
CA GLY A 57 16.80 12.95 2.59
C GLY A 57 16.17 12.64 1.25
N VAL A 58 15.18 11.75 1.27
CA VAL A 58 14.39 11.40 0.07
C VAL A 58 13.32 12.47 -0.13
N PRO A 59 13.34 13.19 -1.26
CA PRO A 59 12.36 14.24 -1.50
C PRO A 59 10.99 13.66 -1.86
N VAL A 60 9.92 14.22 -1.29
CA VAL A 60 8.55 14.03 -1.78
C VAL A 60 8.32 15.07 -2.87
N LEU A 61 8.19 14.62 -4.12
CA LEU A 61 8.08 15.49 -5.30
C LEU A 61 6.65 15.99 -5.51
N SER A 62 5.68 15.12 -5.27
CA SER A 62 4.25 15.43 -5.41
C SER A 62 3.44 14.55 -4.48
N ALA A 63 2.24 14.96 -4.16
CA ALA A 63 1.27 14.18 -3.42
C ALA A 63 -0.14 14.46 -3.95
N THR A 64 -0.93 13.41 -4.08
CA THR A 64 -2.32 13.48 -4.53
C THR A 64 -3.21 12.84 -3.47
N ILE A 65 -4.32 13.49 -3.16
CA ILE A 65 -5.34 12.93 -2.27
C ILE A 65 -6.36 12.21 -3.14
N GLY A 66 -6.51 10.90 -2.92
CA GLY A 66 -7.52 10.09 -3.61
C GLY A 66 -8.95 10.44 -3.19
N ARG A 67 -9.91 9.82 -3.86
CA ARG A 67 -11.34 9.91 -3.55
C ARG A 67 -11.85 8.63 -2.91
N VAL A 68 -12.89 8.76 -2.10
CA VAL A 68 -13.66 7.58 -1.66
C VAL A 68 -14.28 6.91 -2.89
N CYS A 69 -14.04 5.61 -3.03
CA CYS A 69 -14.58 4.78 -4.09
C CYS A 69 -15.34 3.62 -3.46
N ASP A 70 -16.64 3.57 -3.72
CA ASP A 70 -17.48 2.43 -3.33
C ASP A 70 -17.68 1.52 -4.55
N ALA A 71 -17.02 0.38 -4.55
CA ALA A 71 -17.14 -0.65 -5.58
C ALA A 71 -18.31 -1.63 -5.33
N GLY A 72 -19.12 -1.39 -4.29
CA GLY A 72 -20.25 -2.25 -3.92
C GLY A 72 -19.85 -3.64 -3.41
N VAL A 73 -18.60 -3.87 -3.08
CA VAL A 73 -18.10 -5.14 -2.53
C VAL A 73 -18.58 -5.31 -1.10
N LYS A 74 -19.28 -6.42 -0.83
CA LYS A 74 -19.88 -6.72 0.49
C LYS A 74 -19.18 -7.86 1.22
N ASP A 75 -18.27 -8.56 0.56
CA ASP A 75 -17.50 -9.65 1.18
C ASP A 75 -16.37 -9.07 2.02
N ILE A 76 -16.52 -9.14 3.34
CA ILE A 76 -15.53 -8.65 4.31
C ILE A 76 -14.20 -9.43 4.27
N ASN A 77 -14.21 -10.64 3.69
CA ASN A 77 -13.01 -11.46 3.52
C ASN A 77 -12.27 -11.18 2.21
N ASN A 78 -12.75 -10.24 1.39
CA ASN A 78 -12.13 -9.87 0.13
C ASN A 78 -11.91 -8.36 0.04
N MET A 79 -11.06 -7.84 0.90
CA MET A 79 -10.73 -6.42 0.91
C MET A 79 -9.96 -5.99 -0.34
N GLY A 80 -9.15 -6.87 -0.92
CA GLY A 80 -8.46 -6.61 -2.18
C GLY A 80 -9.41 -6.21 -3.31
N ALA A 81 -10.57 -6.89 -3.42
CA ALA A 81 -11.59 -6.54 -4.41
C ALA A 81 -12.24 -5.16 -4.15
N ALA A 82 -12.32 -4.74 -2.89
CA ALA A 82 -12.85 -3.41 -2.55
C ALA A 82 -11.82 -2.29 -2.81
N MET A 83 -10.54 -2.57 -2.57
CA MET A 83 -9.47 -1.56 -2.65
C MET A 83 -8.90 -1.38 -4.07
N ALA A 84 -8.83 -2.44 -4.87
CA ALA A 84 -8.24 -2.38 -6.21
C ALA A 84 -8.86 -1.33 -7.13
N PRO A 85 -10.21 -1.15 -7.20
CA PRO A 85 -10.82 -0.10 -7.99
C PRO A 85 -10.42 1.31 -7.55
N ALA A 86 -10.29 1.55 -6.25
CA ALA A 86 -9.87 2.83 -5.71
C ALA A 86 -8.39 3.13 -6.07
N ALA A 87 -7.53 2.13 -5.97
CA ALA A 87 -6.13 2.24 -6.38
C ALA A 87 -6.02 2.52 -7.89
N ALA A 88 -6.74 1.78 -8.73
CA ALA A 88 -6.75 1.99 -10.17
C ALA A 88 -7.22 3.40 -10.55
N GLN A 89 -8.33 3.88 -9.97
CA GLN A 89 -8.80 5.25 -10.21
C GLN A 89 -7.80 6.30 -9.77
N THR A 90 -7.14 6.11 -8.64
CA THR A 90 -6.14 7.04 -8.12
C THR A 90 -4.92 7.10 -9.04
N LEU A 91 -4.44 5.96 -9.53
CA LEU A 91 -3.33 5.90 -10.50
C LEU A 91 -3.69 6.58 -11.82
N LEU A 92 -4.85 6.27 -12.39
CA LEU A 92 -5.30 6.87 -13.66
C LEU A 92 -5.42 8.39 -13.55
N HIS A 93 -6.01 8.89 -12.46
CA HIS A 93 -6.11 10.34 -12.23
C HIS A 93 -4.73 10.96 -12.02
N TYR A 94 -3.87 10.32 -11.23
CA TYR A 94 -2.52 10.82 -10.99
C TYR A 94 -1.72 10.94 -12.31
N PHE A 95 -1.75 9.90 -13.15
CA PHE A 95 -1.06 9.93 -14.43
C PHE A 95 -1.62 11.00 -15.38
N ALA A 96 -2.95 11.13 -15.43
CA ALA A 96 -3.59 12.17 -16.24
C ALA A 96 -3.25 13.59 -15.76
N ASP A 97 -3.32 13.82 -14.45
CA ASP A 97 -3.09 15.15 -13.85
C ASP A 97 -1.62 15.58 -13.93
N THR A 98 -0.69 14.62 -13.86
CA THR A 98 0.75 14.91 -13.87
C THR A 98 1.38 14.77 -15.24
N GLY A 99 0.68 14.21 -16.22
CA GLY A 99 1.22 13.88 -17.54
C GLY A 99 2.31 12.81 -17.49
N THR A 100 2.30 11.97 -16.46
CA THR A 100 3.26 10.87 -16.27
C THR A 100 2.64 9.52 -16.65
N THR A 101 3.50 8.52 -16.77
CA THR A 101 3.14 7.12 -17.04
C THR A 101 3.88 6.20 -16.08
N GLN A 102 3.59 4.91 -16.09
CA GLN A 102 4.35 3.94 -15.29
C GLN A 102 5.86 3.99 -15.56
N GLN A 103 6.27 4.34 -16.79
CA GLN A 103 7.68 4.37 -17.21
C GLN A 103 8.49 5.50 -16.54
N ASP A 104 7.81 6.49 -15.98
CA ASP A 104 8.43 7.57 -15.23
C ASP A 104 8.85 7.14 -13.80
N PHE A 105 8.54 5.92 -13.42
CA PHE A 105 8.80 5.37 -12.08
C PHE A 105 9.54 4.03 -12.18
N ASP A 106 10.57 3.86 -11.37
CA ASP A 106 11.29 2.58 -11.28
C ASP A 106 10.46 1.50 -10.58
N ALA A 107 9.56 1.91 -9.69
CA ALA A 107 8.60 1.03 -9.02
C ALA A 107 7.35 1.81 -8.58
N ILE A 108 6.21 1.11 -8.57
CA ILE A 108 4.92 1.60 -8.05
C ILE A 108 4.54 0.68 -6.90
N PHE A 109 4.40 1.23 -5.69
CA PHE A 109 4.04 0.47 -4.51
C PHE A 109 2.60 0.75 -4.10
N THR A 110 1.85 -0.31 -3.75
CA THR A 110 0.57 -0.20 -3.05
C THR A 110 0.70 -0.67 -1.60
N GLY A 111 -0.18 -0.17 -0.75
CA GLY A 111 -0.10 -0.36 0.69
C GLY A 111 -0.36 -1.78 1.17
N ASP A 112 -1.49 -2.34 0.79
CA ASP A 112 -1.91 -3.65 1.27
C ASP A 112 -3.06 -4.26 0.45
N LEU A 113 -2.99 -4.15 -0.87
CA LEU A 113 -3.96 -4.80 -1.76
C LEU A 113 -3.93 -6.33 -1.64
N GLY A 114 -2.78 -6.89 -1.31
CA GLY A 114 -2.53 -8.32 -1.32
C GLY A 114 -2.56 -8.93 -2.72
N GLU A 115 -2.43 -10.25 -2.82
CA GLU A 115 -2.38 -10.95 -4.12
C GLU A 115 -3.65 -10.74 -4.95
N VAL A 116 -4.82 -10.87 -4.31
CA VAL A 116 -6.10 -10.71 -5.01
C VAL A 116 -6.28 -9.28 -5.50
N GLY A 117 -6.03 -8.29 -4.65
CA GLY A 117 -6.16 -6.90 -5.03
C GLY A 117 -5.13 -6.46 -6.07
N SER A 118 -3.90 -6.97 -5.99
CA SER A 118 -2.86 -6.72 -6.99
C SER A 118 -3.24 -7.28 -8.35
N THR A 119 -3.73 -8.52 -8.41
CA THR A 119 -4.22 -9.12 -9.65
C THR A 119 -5.35 -8.29 -10.27
N LEU A 120 -6.32 -7.88 -9.46
CA LEU A 120 -7.43 -7.03 -9.92
C LEU A 120 -6.95 -5.65 -10.37
N LEU A 121 -5.98 -5.05 -9.67
CA LEU A 121 -5.38 -3.79 -10.10
C LEU A 121 -4.76 -3.91 -11.49
N HIS A 122 -3.95 -4.94 -11.71
CA HIS A 122 -3.35 -5.18 -13.03
C HIS A 122 -4.40 -5.34 -14.13
N GLU A 123 -5.46 -6.11 -13.88
CA GLU A 123 -6.56 -6.26 -14.83
C GLU A 123 -7.28 -4.94 -15.13
N LEU A 124 -7.56 -4.13 -14.12
CA LEU A 124 -8.23 -2.84 -14.27
C LEU A 124 -7.36 -1.85 -15.04
N MET A 125 -6.07 -1.78 -14.72
CA MET A 125 -5.13 -0.90 -15.40
C MET A 125 -4.90 -1.34 -16.85
N HIS A 126 -4.85 -2.64 -17.11
CA HIS A 126 -4.77 -3.18 -18.48
C HIS A 126 -6.02 -2.84 -19.31
N LYS A 127 -7.23 -2.98 -18.73
CA LYS A 127 -8.48 -2.59 -19.38
C LYS A 127 -8.57 -1.09 -19.70
N ALA A 128 -7.83 -0.28 -18.95
CA ALA A 128 -7.73 1.16 -19.18
C ALA A 128 -6.59 1.56 -20.14
N ASP A 129 -5.97 0.59 -20.83
CA ASP A 129 -4.79 0.78 -21.68
C ASP A 129 -3.61 1.49 -20.99
N CYS A 130 -3.50 1.29 -19.66
CA CYS A 130 -2.49 1.90 -18.80
C CYS A 130 -1.85 0.85 -17.87
N PRO A 131 -1.17 -0.19 -18.41
CA PRO A 131 -0.60 -1.26 -17.60
C PRO A 131 0.43 -0.73 -16.59
N VAL A 132 0.63 -1.45 -15.47
CA VAL A 132 1.58 -1.11 -14.40
C VAL A 132 2.47 -2.32 -14.09
N GLU A 133 3.39 -2.62 -14.99
CA GLU A 133 4.25 -3.81 -14.92
C GLU A 133 5.27 -3.77 -13.78
N ASN A 134 5.62 -2.58 -13.30
CA ASN A 134 6.57 -2.33 -12.22
C ASN A 134 5.90 -2.19 -10.84
N HIS A 135 4.66 -2.69 -10.72
CA HIS A 135 3.90 -2.67 -9.48
C HIS A 135 4.39 -3.72 -8.47
N GLN A 136 4.41 -3.33 -7.20
CA GLN A 136 4.68 -4.18 -6.04
C GLN A 136 3.70 -3.82 -4.93
N ASP A 137 3.21 -4.83 -4.21
CA ASP A 137 2.29 -4.61 -3.08
C ASP A 137 2.97 -4.88 -1.75
N CYS A 138 2.83 -3.97 -0.79
CA CYS A 138 3.46 -4.10 0.51
C CYS A 138 2.97 -5.32 1.30
N GLY A 139 1.70 -5.69 1.14
CA GLY A 139 1.15 -6.88 1.78
C GLY A 139 1.72 -8.18 1.23
N CYS A 140 2.06 -8.19 -0.07
CA CYS A 140 2.75 -9.33 -0.70
C CYS A 140 4.24 -9.37 -0.35
N LEU A 141 4.87 -8.21 -0.13
CA LEU A 141 6.31 -8.13 0.20
C LEU A 141 6.63 -8.54 1.64
N LEU A 142 5.70 -8.36 2.58
CA LEU A 142 5.93 -8.64 4.00
C LEU A 142 5.95 -10.10 4.37
N TYR A 143 5.31 -10.96 3.59
CA TYR A 143 5.21 -12.38 3.83
C TYR A 143 5.66 -13.19 2.62
N ASP A 144 6.28 -14.32 2.88
CA ASP A 144 6.32 -15.40 1.91
C ASP A 144 4.94 -16.10 1.95
N VAL A 145 4.06 -15.65 1.05
CA VAL A 145 2.63 -16.03 1.06
C VAL A 145 2.46 -17.54 0.99
N ALA A 146 3.25 -18.20 0.15
CA ALA A 146 3.19 -19.66 -0.03
C ALA A 146 3.74 -20.42 1.18
N ALA A 147 4.94 -20.06 1.64
CA ALA A 147 5.61 -20.77 2.73
C ALA A 147 4.93 -20.53 4.09
N GLN A 148 4.37 -19.34 4.30
CA GLN A 148 3.74 -18.95 5.57
C GLN A 148 2.22 -19.19 5.58
N ASN A 149 1.63 -19.57 4.44
CA ASN A 149 0.19 -19.85 4.30
C ASN A 149 -0.71 -18.70 4.80
N VAL A 150 -0.37 -17.50 4.37
CA VAL A 150 -1.10 -16.27 4.76
C VAL A 150 -2.16 -15.84 3.73
N GLN A 151 -2.64 -16.76 2.95
CA GLN A 151 -3.68 -16.61 1.91
C GLN A 151 -3.34 -15.46 0.93
N ALA A 152 -4.05 -14.32 1.00
CA ALA A 152 -3.86 -13.20 0.09
C ALA A 152 -2.76 -12.20 0.53
N GLY A 153 -1.95 -12.54 1.54
CA GLY A 153 -0.87 -11.70 2.01
C GLY A 153 -1.21 -10.86 3.25
N GLY A 154 -0.38 -9.88 3.52
CA GLY A 154 -0.52 -9.00 4.68
C GLY A 154 -1.43 -7.81 4.45
N SER A 155 -1.99 -7.27 5.53
CA SER A 155 -2.66 -5.97 5.51
C SER A 155 -2.64 -5.30 6.89
N GLY A 156 -3.19 -4.11 6.97
CA GLY A 156 -3.32 -3.34 8.20
C GLY A 156 -2.45 -2.09 8.25
N ALA A 157 -2.75 -1.22 9.19
CA ALA A 157 -2.17 0.12 9.27
C ALA A 157 -0.63 0.14 9.38
N GLY A 158 -0.01 -0.91 9.93
CA GLY A 158 1.45 -1.05 9.99
C GLY A 158 2.09 -1.59 8.73
N CYS A 159 1.32 -2.15 7.77
CA CYS A 159 1.85 -2.84 6.60
C CYS A 159 2.65 -1.90 5.70
N SER A 160 1.99 -0.91 5.11
CA SER A 160 2.63 0.06 4.21
C SER A 160 3.71 0.87 4.91
N ALA A 161 3.49 1.26 6.17
CA ALA A 161 4.47 2.03 6.94
C ALA A 161 5.77 1.25 7.18
N ALA A 162 5.67 -0.04 7.50
CA ALA A 162 6.85 -0.89 7.71
C ALA A 162 7.63 -1.08 6.41
N VAL A 163 6.95 -1.38 5.30
CA VAL A 163 7.61 -1.56 3.99
C VAL A 163 8.20 -0.25 3.49
N LEU A 164 7.49 0.88 3.66
CA LEU A 164 8.03 2.19 3.32
C LEU A 164 9.33 2.47 4.06
N ALA A 165 9.33 2.27 5.40
CA ALA A 165 10.48 2.58 6.25
C ALA A 165 11.65 1.61 6.06
N ALA A 166 11.38 0.30 5.89
CA ALA A 166 12.41 -0.74 5.89
C ALA A 166 12.89 -1.14 4.49
N HIS A 167 12.12 -0.88 3.44
CA HIS A 167 12.42 -1.34 2.08
C HIS A 167 12.48 -0.19 1.08
N VAL A 168 11.42 0.62 0.99
CA VAL A 168 11.31 1.64 -0.06
C VAL A 168 12.28 2.80 0.18
N LEU A 169 12.29 3.39 1.36
CA LEU A 169 13.19 4.51 1.68
C LEU A 169 14.67 4.10 1.63
N PRO A 170 15.09 2.96 2.22
CA PRO A 170 16.46 2.47 2.02
C PRO A 170 16.81 2.25 0.55
N GLY A 171 15.91 1.65 -0.24
CA GLY A 171 16.15 1.44 -1.67
C GLY A 171 16.33 2.72 -2.47
N LEU A 172 15.65 3.80 -2.09
CA LEU A 172 15.87 5.13 -2.68
C LEU A 172 17.21 5.75 -2.23
N VAL A 173 17.58 5.62 -0.96
CA VAL A 173 18.87 6.10 -0.42
C VAL A 173 20.04 5.35 -1.07
N GLU A 174 19.94 4.05 -1.22
CA GLU A 174 20.92 3.18 -1.87
C GLU A 174 20.94 3.30 -3.39
N ARG A 175 20.02 4.09 -3.95
CA ARG A 175 19.84 4.27 -5.41
C ARG A 175 19.47 2.98 -6.16
N ARG A 176 18.82 2.04 -5.49
CA ARG A 176 18.15 0.91 -6.12
C ARG A 176 17.02 1.40 -7.02
N TRP A 177 16.32 2.44 -6.56
CA TRP A 177 15.37 3.23 -7.33
C TRP A 177 15.74 4.70 -7.28
N ARG A 178 15.39 5.44 -8.31
CA ARG A 178 15.53 6.89 -8.41
C ARG A 178 14.21 7.61 -8.17
N ARG A 179 13.11 6.99 -8.62
CA ARG A 179 11.77 7.55 -8.50
C ARG A 179 10.76 6.44 -8.28
N VAL A 180 10.00 6.54 -7.20
CA VAL A 180 8.91 5.62 -6.89
C VAL A 180 7.60 6.36 -6.74
N LEU A 181 6.49 5.68 -7.05
CA LEU A 181 5.14 6.10 -6.72
C LEU A 181 4.63 5.20 -5.60
N PHE A 182 4.13 5.79 -4.53
CA PHE A 182 3.67 5.06 -3.35
C PHE A 182 2.22 5.43 -3.04
N LEU A 183 1.33 4.43 -3.06
CA LEU A 183 -0.10 4.56 -2.75
C LEU A 183 -0.40 3.82 -1.44
N SER A 184 -1.07 4.49 -0.49
CA SER A 184 -1.47 3.88 0.78
C SER A 184 -2.77 4.49 1.30
#